data_377f63bba7e896e3ece4381de4aa0d62
#
_entry.id   377f63bba7e896e3ece4381de4aa0d62
#
_cell.length_a   1.000
_cell.length_b   1.000
_cell.length_c   1.000
_cell.angle_alpha   90.00
_cell.angle_beta   90.00
_cell.angle_gamma   90.00
#
_symmetry.space_group_name_H-M   'P 1'
#
loop_
_entity.id
_entity.type
_entity.pdbx_description
1 polymer ?
#
loop_
_entity_poly.entity_id
_entity_poly.type
_entity_poly.pdbx_seq_one_letter_code
_entity_poly.pdbx_strand_id
1 'polypeptide(L)'
;GEVLKPETINYRTHKPERDGLFCERIFGPVKDYECACGKYKRIRYKGIVCDRCGVEVTEKKVRRDRVGHINLVVPVAHIWYFRSLPNKIGYLLGLPSKKLDMIIYYERYVVIQPGIAKNEEGEELKKMDFLTEEEYLNVLESIPQENMYLEDSDSNKFIAKMGAECLVDLLRRIDLNELSYD
;
A
#
# COMPACT_ATOMS: atom_id res chain seq x y z
N GLY A 1 -11.26 -12.10 8.31
CA GLY A 1 -10.35 -12.92 7.51
C GLY A 1 -9.60 -12.11 6.47
N GLU A 2 -8.55 -12.67 5.91
CA GLU A 2 -7.73 -12.04 4.88
C GLU A 2 -8.24 -12.39 3.48
N VAL A 3 -8.42 -11.36 2.63
CA VAL A 3 -8.74 -11.50 1.21
C VAL A 3 -7.43 -11.61 0.44
N LEU A 4 -7.18 -12.76 -0.19
CA LEU A 4 -5.91 -13.07 -0.87
C LEU A 4 -5.96 -12.88 -2.38
N LYS A 5 -7.16 -12.89 -2.98
CA LYS A 5 -7.38 -12.81 -4.42
C LYS A 5 -8.31 -11.67 -4.80
N PRO A 6 -8.08 -11.00 -5.94
CA PRO A 6 -8.94 -9.92 -6.41
C PRO A 6 -10.25 -10.39 -7.04
N GLU A 7 -10.44 -11.70 -7.18
CA GLU A 7 -11.59 -12.30 -7.81
C GLU A 7 -12.87 -12.06 -6.99
N THR A 8 -13.99 -11.94 -7.66
CA THR A 8 -15.30 -11.75 -7.05
C THR A 8 -16.14 -13.03 -7.11
N ILE A 9 -16.67 -13.34 -8.27
CA ILE A 9 -17.52 -14.51 -8.52
C ILE A 9 -17.04 -15.28 -9.75
N ASN A 10 -17.38 -16.55 -9.82
CA ASN A 10 -17.18 -17.36 -11.01
C ASN A 10 -18.26 -17.02 -12.05
N TYR A 11 -17.84 -16.68 -13.29
CA TYR A 11 -18.78 -16.31 -14.37
C TYR A 11 -19.75 -17.40 -14.78
N ARG A 12 -19.37 -18.69 -14.66
CA ARG A 12 -20.20 -19.83 -15.05
C ARG A 12 -21.20 -20.19 -13.98
N THR A 13 -20.75 -20.26 -12.73
CA THR A 13 -21.55 -20.74 -11.60
C THR A 13 -22.19 -19.64 -10.80
N HIS A 14 -21.76 -18.39 -10.98
CA HIS A 14 -22.15 -17.21 -10.20
C HIS A 14 -21.91 -17.34 -8.69
N LYS A 15 -21.06 -18.28 -8.30
CA LYS A 15 -20.67 -18.48 -6.89
C LYS A 15 -19.44 -17.66 -6.55
N PRO A 16 -19.35 -17.15 -5.30
CA PRO A 16 -18.15 -16.45 -4.84
C PRO A 16 -16.90 -17.33 -4.99
N GLU A 17 -15.82 -16.72 -5.49
CA GLU A 17 -14.52 -17.38 -5.56
C GLU A 17 -13.88 -17.48 -4.18
N ARG A 18 -13.20 -18.58 -3.94
CA ARG A 18 -12.50 -18.81 -2.68
C ARG A 18 -11.37 -17.77 -2.49
N ASP A 19 -11.25 -17.25 -1.27
CA ASP A 19 -10.28 -16.23 -0.88
C ASP A 19 -10.42 -14.89 -1.61
N GLY A 20 -11.47 -14.70 -2.38
CA GLY A 20 -11.80 -13.48 -3.09
C GLY A 20 -12.62 -12.48 -2.28
N LEU A 21 -13.02 -11.41 -2.93
CA LEU A 21 -13.74 -10.29 -2.30
C LEU A 21 -15.14 -10.64 -1.79
N PHE A 22 -15.72 -11.76 -2.22
CA PHE A 22 -17.02 -12.26 -1.75
C PHE A 22 -16.94 -13.67 -1.12
N CYS A 23 -15.76 -14.11 -0.74
CA CYS A 23 -15.50 -15.44 -0.22
C CYS A 23 -16.48 -15.82 0.90
N GLU A 24 -17.16 -16.96 0.74
CA GLU A 24 -18.09 -17.46 1.75
C GLU A 24 -17.39 -17.91 3.04
N ARG A 25 -16.15 -18.36 2.93
CA ARG A 25 -15.33 -18.75 4.08
C ARG A 25 -14.99 -17.56 4.98
N ILE A 26 -14.74 -16.38 4.38
CA ILE A 26 -14.41 -15.15 5.11
C ILE A 26 -15.68 -14.49 5.64
N PHE A 27 -16.66 -14.29 4.78
CA PHE A 27 -17.83 -13.46 5.05
C PHE A 27 -19.07 -14.27 5.49
N GLY A 28 -19.09 -15.55 5.24
CA GLY A 28 -20.22 -16.39 5.55
C GLY A 28 -20.98 -16.89 4.32
N PRO A 29 -21.97 -17.78 4.51
CA PRO A 29 -22.69 -18.41 3.43
C PRO A 29 -23.58 -17.44 2.64
N VAL A 30 -23.80 -17.74 1.38
CA VAL A 30 -24.74 -16.98 0.52
C VAL A 30 -26.19 -17.38 0.78
N LYS A 31 -26.42 -18.64 1.18
CA LYS A 31 -27.72 -19.15 1.53
C LYS A 31 -27.78 -19.50 3.01
N ASP A 32 -28.96 -19.29 3.61
CA ASP A 32 -29.16 -19.59 5.03
C ASP A 32 -28.92 -21.05 5.33
N TYR A 33 -28.08 -21.33 6.34
CA TYR A 33 -27.76 -22.66 6.83
C TYR A 33 -27.32 -23.68 5.78
N GLU A 34 -26.56 -23.20 4.79
CA GLU A 34 -26.00 -24.04 3.73
C GLU A 34 -24.54 -23.66 3.48
N CYS A 35 -23.62 -24.63 3.53
CA CYS A 35 -22.22 -24.39 3.16
C CYS A 35 -22.04 -24.30 1.64
N ALA A 36 -20.88 -23.80 1.19
CA ALA A 36 -20.61 -23.59 -0.23
C ALA A 36 -20.63 -24.88 -1.08
N CYS A 37 -20.09 -25.98 -0.54
CA CYS A 37 -20.06 -27.27 -1.25
C CYS A 37 -21.36 -28.08 -1.17
N GLY A 38 -22.30 -27.65 -0.32
CA GLY A 38 -23.58 -28.34 -0.14
C GLY A 38 -23.55 -29.58 0.78
N LYS A 39 -22.41 -29.88 1.40
CA LYS A 39 -22.31 -31.03 2.34
C LYS A 39 -23.22 -30.86 3.55
N TYR A 40 -23.29 -29.68 4.10
CA TYR A 40 -24.15 -29.32 5.22
C TYR A 40 -25.25 -28.38 4.74
N LYS A 41 -26.47 -28.79 4.90
CA LYS A 41 -27.69 -28.04 4.59
C LYS A 41 -28.64 -28.14 5.76
N ARG A 42 -29.41 -27.11 6.00
CA ARG A 42 -30.42 -26.98 7.03
C ARG A 42 -29.90 -26.58 8.41
N ILE A 43 -30.81 -26.03 9.21
CA ILE A 43 -30.58 -25.46 10.53
C ILE A 43 -29.98 -26.39 11.57
N ARG A 44 -30.21 -27.72 11.43
CA ARG A 44 -29.66 -28.70 12.36
C ARG A 44 -28.14 -28.71 12.46
N TYR A 45 -27.46 -28.18 11.43
CA TYR A 45 -26.02 -28.09 11.38
C TYR A 45 -25.50 -26.71 11.77
N LYS A 46 -26.36 -25.85 12.33
CA LYS A 46 -26.00 -24.49 12.73
C LYS A 46 -24.71 -24.45 13.54
N GLY A 47 -23.81 -23.56 13.18
CA GLY A 47 -22.54 -23.34 13.88
C GLY A 47 -21.40 -24.26 13.48
N ILE A 48 -21.67 -25.29 12.64
CA ILE A 48 -20.63 -26.18 12.13
C ILE A 48 -19.86 -25.48 11.01
N VAL A 49 -18.52 -25.57 11.07
CA VAL A 49 -17.66 -25.18 9.95
C VAL A 49 -17.41 -26.38 9.07
N CYS A 50 -17.78 -26.29 7.80
CA CYS A 50 -17.62 -27.40 6.87
C CYS A 50 -16.16 -27.80 6.73
N ASP A 51 -15.86 -29.07 6.94
CA ASP A 51 -14.51 -29.64 6.79
C ASP A 51 -14.00 -29.65 5.34
N ARG A 52 -14.91 -29.63 4.37
CA ARG A 52 -14.58 -29.60 2.93
C ARG A 52 -14.35 -28.20 2.37
N CYS A 53 -15.29 -27.28 2.60
CA CYS A 53 -15.23 -25.92 2.04
C CYS A 53 -14.85 -24.81 3.04
N GLY A 54 -14.86 -25.11 4.34
CA GLY A 54 -14.51 -24.16 5.38
C GLY A 54 -15.55 -23.08 5.67
N VAL A 55 -16.75 -23.21 5.09
CA VAL A 55 -17.84 -22.23 5.30
C VAL A 55 -18.65 -22.62 6.54
N GLU A 56 -18.89 -21.65 7.42
CA GLU A 56 -19.75 -21.83 8.58
C GLU A 56 -21.22 -21.90 8.19
N VAL A 57 -21.93 -22.86 8.74
CA VAL A 57 -23.38 -23.04 8.53
C VAL A 57 -24.13 -22.07 9.44
N THR A 58 -24.53 -20.95 8.90
CA THR A 58 -25.23 -19.85 9.61
C THR A 58 -26.12 -19.07 8.66
N GLU A 59 -26.76 -18.04 9.17
CA GLU A 59 -27.62 -17.18 8.35
C GLU A 59 -26.78 -16.30 7.40
N LYS A 60 -27.25 -16.10 6.19
CA LYS A 60 -26.59 -15.25 5.18
C LYS A 60 -26.41 -13.80 5.61
N LYS A 61 -27.23 -13.29 6.53
CA LYS A 61 -27.14 -11.91 7.01
C LYS A 61 -25.81 -11.59 7.68
N VAL A 62 -25.08 -12.59 8.19
CA VAL A 62 -23.75 -12.39 8.79
C VAL A 62 -22.75 -11.80 7.81
N ARG A 63 -23.01 -11.92 6.49
CA ARG A 63 -22.19 -11.29 5.45
C ARG A 63 -22.19 -9.77 5.51
N ARG A 64 -23.18 -9.16 6.13
CA ARG A 64 -23.25 -7.70 6.35
C ARG A 64 -22.47 -7.25 7.57
N ASP A 65 -22.22 -8.14 8.51
CA ASP A 65 -21.58 -7.82 9.79
C ASP A 65 -20.10 -8.19 9.80
N ARG A 66 -19.71 -9.23 9.04
CA ARG A 66 -18.34 -9.69 8.98
C ARG A 66 -17.50 -8.82 8.05
N VAL A 67 -16.30 -8.49 8.51
CA VAL A 67 -15.29 -7.73 7.76
C VAL A 67 -14.11 -8.60 7.39
N GLY A 68 -13.57 -8.35 6.20
CA GLY A 68 -12.28 -8.88 5.76
C GLY A 68 -11.24 -7.77 5.72
N HIS A 69 -10.00 -8.15 5.53
CA HIS A 69 -8.90 -7.22 5.33
C HIS A 69 -8.03 -7.64 4.16
N ILE A 70 -7.34 -6.68 3.60
CA ILE A 70 -6.35 -6.88 2.54
C ILE A 70 -5.03 -6.33 3.07
N ASN A 71 -4.01 -7.18 3.12
CA ASN A 71 -2.66 -6.73 3.45
C ASN A 71 -2.04 -6.07 2.23
N LEU A 72 -1.72 -4.80 2.35
CA LEU A 72 -1.07 -4.05 1.27
C LEU A 72 0.39 -4.44 1.16
N VAL A 73 0.88 -4.63 -0.06
CA VAL A 73 2.29 -4.94 -0.35
C VAL A 73 3.17 -3.72 -0.09
N VAL A 74 2.66 -2.54 -0.38
CA VAL A 74 3.35 -1.25 -0.20
C VAL A 74 2.43 -0.28 0.55
N PRO A 75 2.99 0.70 1.28
CA PRO A 75 2.18 1.77 1.88
C PRO A 75 1.37 2.51 0.83
N VAL A 76 0.18 2.95 1.20
CA VAL A 76 -0.71 3.75 0.35
C VAL A 76 -1.11 5.02 1.11
N ALA A 77 -1.04 6.17 0.43
CA ALA A 77 -1.46 7.43 1.00
C ALA A 77 -2.99 7.52 1.10
N HIS A 78 -3.51 7.86 2.29
CA HIS A 78 -4.93 8.04 2.49
C HIS A 78 -5.40 9.36 1.88
N ILE A 79 -6.45 9.28 1.08
CA ILE A 79 -6.99 10.43 0.32
C ILE A 79 -7.34 11.65 1.20
N TRP A 80 -7.74 11.46 2.45
CA TRP A 80 -8.07 12.55 3.36
C TRP A 80 -6.90 13.47 3.66
N TYR A 81 -5.68 13.00 3.55
CA TYR A 81 -4.47 13.74 3.91
C TYR A 81 -3.79 14.45 2.73
N PHE A 82 -4.05 14.02 1.50
CA PHE A 82 -3.45 14.64 0.31
C PHE A 82 -4.44 15.27 -0.68
N ARG A 83 -5.72 14.91 -0.61
CA ARG A 83 -6.78 15.50 -1.48
C ARG A 83 -7.65 16.54 -0.77
N SER A 84 -7.60 16.61 0.57
CA SER A 84 -8.31 17.67 1.30
C SER A 84 -7.67 19.04 1.07
N LEU A 85 -8.45 20.08 1.18
CA LEU A 85 -7.97 21.47 1.18
C LEU A 85 -8.13 22.06 2.59
N PRO A 86 -7.06 22.54 3.24
CA PRO A 86 -5.67 22.49 2.76
C PRO A 86 -5.08 21.08 2.75
N ASN A 87 -4.16 20.83 1.81
CA ASN A 87 -3.43 19.57 1.72
C ASN A 87 -2.43 19.47 2.87
N LYS A 88 -2.73 18.62 3.86
CA LYS A 88 -1.94 18.53 5.10
C LYS A 88 -0.52 18.00 4.87
N ILE A 89 -0.38 16.96 4.05
CA ILE A 89 0.95 16.38 3.76
C ILE A 89 1.78 17.39 2.95
N GLY A 90 1.20 17.97 1.94
CA GLY A 90 1.87 18.98 1.11
C GLY A 90 2.30 20.19 1.91
N TYR A 91 1.48 20.63 2.86
CA TYR A 91 1.80 21.75 3.73
C TYR A 91 3.00 21.46 4.65
N LEU A 92 3.00 20.28 5.29
CA LEU A 92 4.10 19.85 6.16
C LEU A 92 5.43 19.69 5.42
N LEU A 93 5.38 19.20 4.19
CA LEU A 93 6.57 18.94 3.36
C LEU A 93 6.98 20.14 2.49
N GLY A 94 6.17 21.20 2.46
CA GLY A 94 6.39 22.33 1.58
C GLY A 94 6.24 22.01 0.09
N LEU A 95 5.41 21.01 -0.23
CA LEU A 95 5.18 20.54 -1.59
C LEU A 95 3.84 21.01 -2.15
N PRO A 96 3.82 21.62 -3.35
CA PRO A 96 2.57 21.89 -4.04
C PRO A 96 1.87 20.57 -4.44
N SER A 97 0.54 20.62 -4.56
CA SER A 97 -0.29 19.42 -4.84
C SER A 97 0.16 18.65 -6.09
N LYS A 98 0.61 19.36 -7.13
CA LYS A 98 1.09 18.71 -8.36
C LYS A 98 2.34 17.86 -8.11
N LYS A 99 3.29 18.35 -7.32
CA LYS A 99 4.49 17.58 -6.96
C LYS A 99 4.15 16.40 -6.06
N LEU A 100 3.21 16.57 -5.13
CA LEU A 100 2.74 15.49 -4.28
C LEU A 100 2.06 14.37 -5.10
N ASP A 101 1.27 14.73 -6.10
CA ASP A 101 0.67 13.75 -7.03
C ASP A 101 1.74 12.96 -7.80
N MET A 102 2.82 13.61 -8.24
CA MET A 102 3.94 12.92 -8.91
C MET A 102 4.59 11.85 -8.03
N ILE A 103 4.67 12.09 -6.73
CA ILE A 103 5.19 11.12 -5.77
C ILE A 103 4.20 9.96 -5.59
N ILE A 104 2.94 10.26 -5.30
CA ILE A 104 1.91 9.28 -4.95
C ILE A 104 1.61 8.33 -6.11
N TYR A 105 1.57 8.85 -7.33
CA TYR A 105 1.24 8.07 -8.53
C TYR A 105 2.44 7.49 -9.27
N TYR A 106 3.61 7.42 -8.63
CA TYR A 106 4.82 6.79 -9.17
C TYR A 106 5.33 7.41 -10.48
N GLU A 107 5.16 8.72 -10.64
CA GLU A 107 5.64 9.43 -11.83
C GLU A 107 7.11 9.83 -11.74
N ARG A 108 7.60 10.11 -10.53
CA ARG A 108 8.96 10.58 -10.26
C ARG A 108 9.54 9.97 -8.99
N TYR A 109 10.85 9.77 -8.99
CA TYR A 109 11.63 9.53 -7.78
C TYR A 109 11.91 10.86 -7.07
N VAL A 110 11.96 10.80 -5.76
CA VAL A 110 12.32 11.95 -4.92
C VAL A 110 13.54 11.60 -4.10
N VAL A 111 14.55 12.47 -4.13
CA VAL A 111 15.77 12.33 -3.34
C VAL A 111 15.44 12.61 -1.89
N ILE A 112 15.54 11.58 -1.04
CA ILE A 112 15.37 11.68 0.41
C ILE A 112 16.69 12.07 1.06
N GLN A 113 17.76 11.44 0.60
CA GLN A 113 19.12 11.68 1.05
C GLN A 113 20.05 11.62 -0.16
N PRO A 114 20.70 12.74 -0.54
CA PRO A 114 21.53 12.78 -1.74
C PRO A 114 22.85 12.00 -1.60
N GLY A 115 23.42 11.93 -0.41
CA GLY A 115 24.71 11.28 -0.20
C GLY A 115 25.81 11.87 -1.09
N ILE A 116 26.51 10.99 -1.80
CA ILE A 116 27.58 11.34 -2.75
C ILE A 116 27.11 11.45 -4.20
N ALA A 117 25.80 11.28 -4.44
CA ALA A 117 25.23 11.23 -5.79
C ALA A 117 25.28 12.61 -6.48
N LYS A 118 25.50 12.59 -7.79
CA LYS A 118 25.52 13.76 -8.65
C LYS A 118 24.57 13.55 -9.83
N ASN A 119 24.07 14.67 -10.38
CA ASN A 119 23.28 14.64 -11.61
C ASN A 119 24.17 14.40 -12.85
N GLU A 120 23.58 14.31 -14.03
CA GLU A 120 24.30 14.13 -15.30
C GLU A 120 25.25 15.28 -15.63
N GLU A 121 24.99 16.47 -15.11
CA GLU A 121 25.83 17.66 -15.27
C GLU A 121 27.00 17.73 -14.27
N GLY A 122 27.08 16.76 -13.35
CA GLY A 122 28.11 16.66 -12.33
C GLY A 122 27.85 17.51 -11.07
N GLU A 123 26.66 18.10 -10.96
CA GLU A 123 26.24 18.84 -9.78
C GLU A 123 25.72 17.92 -8.69
N GLU A 124 25.94 18.29 -7.45
CA GLU A 124 25.44 17.52 -6.30
C GLU A 124 23.92 17.58 -6.22
N LEU A 125 23.28 16.42 -6.07
CA LEU A 125 21.85 16.32 -5.83
C LEU A 125 21.49 16.90 -4.46
N LYS A 126 20.30 17.45 -4.37
CA LYS A 126 19.76 18.02 -3.13
C LYS A 126 18.57 17.21 -2.65
N LYS A 127 18.32 17.26 -1.34
CA LYS A 127 17.09 16.70 -0.75
C LYS A 127 15.88 17.33 -1.43
N MET A 128 14.89 16.52 -1.74
CA MET A 128 13.64 16.89 -2.45
C MET A 128 13.80 17.16 -3.95
N ASP A 129 14.91 16.79 -4.56
CA ASP A 129 15.02 16.79 -6.02
C ASP A 129 14.17 15.68 -6.62
N PHE A 130 13.49 15.99 -7.72
CA PHE A 130 12.66 15.06 -8.48
C PHE A 130 13.47 14.49 -9.64
N LEU A 131 13.51 13.16 -9.73
CA LEU A 131 14.22 12.44 -10.80
C LEU A 131 13.25 11.62 -11.63
N THR A 132 13.47 11.59 -12.94
CA THR A 132 12.83 10.60 -13.80
C THR A 132 13.41 9.21 -13.53
N GLU A 133 12.76 8.16 -14.02
CA GLU A 133 13.30 6.81 -13.91
C GLU A 133 14.69 6.68 -14.57
N GLU A 134 14.87 7.30 -15.73
CA GLU A 134 16.14 7.33 -16.45
C GLU A 134 17.23 8.04 -15.65
N GLU A 135 16.97 9.24 -15.15
CA GLU A 135 17.90 9.99 -14.30
C GLU A 135 18.26 9.21 -13.03
N TYR A 136 17.29 8.54 -12.42
CA TYR A 136 17.52 7.69 -11.24
C TYR A 136 18.46 6.51 -11.54
N LEU A 137 18.23 5.81 -12.64
CA LEU A 137 19.10 4.70 -13.08
C LEU A 137 20.51 5.19 -13.39
N ASN A 138 20.66 6.32 -14.07
CA ASN A 138 21.96 6.92 -14.37
C ASN A 138 22.72 7.28 -13.10
N VAL A 139 22.05 7.80 -12.08
CA VAL A 139 22.65 8.08 -10.78
C VAL A 139 23.10 6.78 -10.10
N LEU A 140 22.30 5.72 -10.13
CA LEU A 140 22.67 4.43 -9.55
C LEU A 140 23.89 3.80 -10.22
N GLU A 141 24.03 3.96 -11.53
CA GLU A 141 25.19 3.48 -12.28
C GLU A 141 26.47 4.29 -11.99
N SER A 142 26.31 5.58 -11.68
CA SER A 142 27.43 6.50 -11.42
C SER A 142 28.02 6.38 -10.03
N ILE A 143 27.29 5.85 -9.06
CA ILE A 143 27.74 5.68 -7.68
C ILE A 143 28.35 4.26 -7.46
N PRO A 144 29.30 4.08 -6.52
CA PRO A 144 29.83 2.77 -6.18
C PRO A 144 28.72 1.83 -5.67
N GLN A 145 28.72 0.59 -6.08
CA GLN A 145 27.74 -0.41 -5.62
C GLN A 145 27.74 -0.60 -4.10
N GLU A 146 28.87 -0.39 -3.46
CA GLU A 146 29.02 -0.45 -2.01
C GLU A 146 28.11 0.56 -1.28
N ASN A 147 27.78 1.68 -1.93
CA ASN A 147 26.88 2.69 -1.40
C ASN A 147 25.48 2.13 -1.06
N MET A 148 24.99 1.15 -1.83
CA MET A 148 23.68 0.52 -1.60
C MET A 148 23.62 -0.30 -0.31
N TYR A 149 24.76 -0.75 0.19
CA TYR A 149 24.87 -1.58 1.40
C TYR A 149 25.15 -0.76 2.66
N LEU A 150 25.30 0.56 2.54
CA LEU A 150 25.42 1.44 3.69
C LEU A 150 24.13 1.44 4.51
N GLU A 151 24.25 1.69 5.80
CA GLU A 151 23.07 1.92 6.65
C GLU A 151 22.37 3.22 6.27
N ASP A 152 21.05 3.27 6.42
CA ASP A 152 20.25 4.47 6.11
C ASP A 152 20.62 5.69 6.98
N SER A 153 21.28 5.45 8.10
CA SER A 153 21.85 6.48 8.98
C SER A 153 23.15 7.10 8.44
N ASP A 154 23.81 6.43 7.48
CA ASP A 154 25.03 6.97 6.88
C ASP A 154 24.70 8.11 5.90
N SER A 155 25.25 9.29 6.16
CA SER A 155 25.01 10.49 5.35
C SER A 155 25.52 10.38 3.90
N ASN A 156 26.41 9.44 3.61
CA ASN A 156 26.95 9.21 2.26
C ASN A 156 26.06 8.30 1.39
N LYS A 157 25.08 7.65 2.00
CA LYS A 157 24.14 6.81 1.24
C LYS A 157 23.19 7.65 0.39
N PHE A 158 23.05 7.29 -0.89
CA PHE A 158 22.03 7.82 -1.77
C PHE A 158 20.71 7.08 -1.54
N ILE A 159 19.67 7.82 -1.16
CA ILE A 159 18.31 7.29 -0.97
C ILE A 159 17.36 8.13 -1.80
N ALA A 160 16.68 7.50 -2.75
CA ALA A 160 15.57 8.07 -3.50
C ALA A 160 14.45 7.04 -3.59
N LYS A 161 13.23 7.48 -3.38
CA LYS A 161 12.04 6.62 -3.38
C LYS A 161 10.89 7.29 -4.11
N MET A 162 9.86 6.51 -4.41
CA MET A 162 8.60 6.98 -4.99
C MET A 162 7.41 6.38 -4.24
N GLY A 163 6.23 6.91 -4.49
CA GLY A 163 5.01 6.45 -3.85
C GLY A 163 4.88 6.85 -2.38
N ALA A 164 3.91 6.26 -1.71
CA ALA A 164 3.64 6.57 -0.30
C ALA A 164 4.80 6.20 0.64
N GLU A 165 5.63 5.25 0.29
CA GLU A 165 6.85 4.91 1.03
C GLU A 165 7.82 6.09 1.11
N CYS A 166 7.98 6.84 0.00
CA CYS A 166 8.73 8.09 -0.01
C CYS A 166 8.16 9.11 0.98
N LEU A 167 6.84 9.27 1.02
CA LEU A 167 6.17 10.16 1.97
C LEU A 167 6.40 9.76 3.42
N VAL A 168 6.34 8.46 3.72
CA VAL A 168 6.63 7.95 5.07
C VAL A 168 8.03 8.34 5.52
N ASP A 169 9.03 8.15 4.66
CA ASP A 169 10.42 8.48 4.99
C ASP A 169 10.63 10.00 5.12
N LEU A 170 10.04 10.79 4.25
CA LEU A 170 10.11 12.25 4.33
C LEU A 170 9.48 12.78 5.62
N LEU A 171 8.30 12.27 5.99
CA LEU A 171 7.61 12.66 7.21
C LEU A 171 8.38 12.26 8.48
N ARG A 172 9.02 11.10 8.49
CA ARG A 172 9.86 10.65 9.62
C ARG A 172 11.10 11.51 9.83
N ARG A 173 11.58 12.18 8.80
CA ARG A 173 12.77 13.02 8.83
C ARG A 173 12.48 14.49 9.12
N ILE A 174 11.21 14.86 9.36
CA ILE A 174 10.84 16.21 9.76
C ILE A 174 11.32 16.47 11.20
N ASP A 175 12.06 17.55 11.40
CA ASP A 175 12.31 18.10 12.72
C ASP A 175 11.20 19.09 13.09
N LEU A 176 10.36 18.70 14.06
CA LEU A 176 9.24 19.51 14.51
C LEU A 176 9.69 20.80 15.21
N ASN A 177 10.89 20.80 15.80
CA ASN A 177 11.41 22.01 16.44
C ASN A 177 11.80 23.06 15.40
N GLU A 178 12.50 22.65 14.33
CA GLU A 178 12.80 23.57 13.22
C GLU A 178 11.51 24.08 12.58
N LEU A 179 10.56 23.21 12.30
CA LEU A 179 9.29 23.58 11.67
C LEU A 179 8.47 24.57 12.50
N SER A 180 8.61 24.57 13.82
CA SER A 180 7.88 25.49 14.70
C SER A 180 8.40 26.94 14.68
N TYR A 181 9.58 27.20 14.12
CA TYR A 181 10.17 28.52 14.00
C TYR A 181 9.89 29.17 12.63
N ASP A 182 9.45 28.44 11.64
CA ASP A 182 9.06 28.93 10.31
C ASP A 182 7.56 29.27 10.26
#